data_a96fc29b2b992f8c8ce7ff33275ac6c6
#
_entry.id   a96fc29b2b992f8c8ce7ff33275ac6c6
#
_cell.length_a   1.000
_cell.length_b   1.000
_cell.length_c   1.000
_cell.angle_alpha   90.00
_cell.angle_beta   90.00
_cell.angle_gamma   90.00
#
_symmetry.space_group_name_H-M   'P 1'
#
loop_
_entity.id
_entity.type
_entity.pdbx_description
1 polymer ?
#
loop_
_entity_poly.entity_id
_entity_poly.type
_entity_poly.pdbx_seq_one_letter_code
_entity_poly.pdbx_strand_id
1 'polypeptide(L)'
;ELIEFVMSLPPEFLDPSHNGGIEKKILRKAFSDLLPYDILWRKKDAFSDATSVKSDWKEQLKAYAEAEVSDAEFAKREDIYPYATPKTREDMLYRNLFSVEYHKYANTIAGSWMPKWCGDVVDSSATVLGID
;
A
#
# COMPACT_ATOMS: atom_id res chain seq x y z
N GLU A 1 -15.83 -24.48 14.78
CA GLU A 1 -15.91 -24.00 16.18
C GLU A 1 -15.38 -22.58 16.37
N LEU A 2 -14.04 -22.30 16.16
CA LEU A 2 -13.51 -20.95 16.40
C LEU A 2 -14.15 -19.89 15.49
N ILE A 3 -14.31 -20.18 14.19
CA ILE A 3 -14.96 -19.27 13.25
C ILE A 3 -16.41 -19.01 13.65
N GLU A 4 -17.16 -20.04 13.98
CA GLU A 4 -18.56 -19.94 14.43
C GLU A 4 -18.67 -19.10 15.70
N PHE A 5 -17.76 -19.32 16.67
CA PHE A 5 -17.69 -18.53 17.88
C PHE A 5 -17.44 -17.05 17.56
N VAL A 6 -16.41 -16.74 16.77
CA VAL A 6 -16.08 -15.34 16.40
C VAL A 6 -17.25 -14.69 15.67
N MET A 7 -17.88 -15.39 14.73
CA MET A 7 -19.03 -14.88 13.98
C MET A 7 -20.32 -14.74 14.81
N SER A 8 -20.38 -15.37 15.99
CA SER A 8 -21.49 -15.19 16.94
C SER A 8 -21.33 -14.00 17.87
N LEU A 9 -20.13 -13.38 17.89
CA LEU A 9 -19.89 -12.20 18.73
C LEU A 9 -20.64 -10.98 18.18
N PRO A 10 -21.14 -10.09 19.04
CA PRO A 10 -21.68 -8.81 18.63
C PRO A 10 -20.65 -8.03 17.79
N PRO A 11 -21.06 -7.37 16.69
CA PRO A 11 -20.16 -6.63 15.78
C PRO A 11 -19.26 -5.61 16.49
N GLU A 12 -19.72 -5.01 17.56
CA GLU A 12 -19.00 -4.02 18.37
C GLU A 12 -17.66 -4.56 18.93
N PHE A 13 -17.56 -5.86 19.16
CA PHE A 13 -16.29 -6.47 19.61
C PHE A 13 -15.26 -6.61 18.49
N LEU A 14 -15.72 -6.65 17.25
CA LEU A 14 -14.88 -6.86 16.06
C LEU A 14 -14.57 -5.55 15.33
N ASP A 15 -15.41 -4.54 15.48
CA ASP A 15 -15.28 -3.24 14.83
C ASP A 15 -14.26 -2.35 15.57
N PRO A 16 -13.14 -1.96 14.94
CA PRO A 16 -12.17 -1.05 15.53
C PRO A 16 -12.75 0.30 15.94
N SER A 17 -13.77 0.82 15.25
CA SER A 17 -14.39 2.12 15.55
C SER A 17 -14.99 2.15 16.97
N HIS A 18 -15.53 1.04 17.42
CA HIS A 18 -16.06 0.86 18.79
C HIS A 18 -14.96 0.50 19.81
N ASN A 19 -13.75 0.28 19.35
CA ASN A 19 -12.62 -0.21 20.14
C ASN A 19 -11.46 0.79 20.25
N GLY A 20 -11.72 2.09 20.02
CA GLY A 20 -10.71 3.15 20.08
C GLY A 20 -9.69 3.08 18.92
N GLY A 21 -10.12 2.64 17.73
CA GLY A 21 -9.26 2.49 16.57
C GLY A 21 -8.34 1.26 16.60
N ILE A 22 -8.39 0.45 17.65
CA ILE A 22 -7.46 -0.67 17.83
C ILE A 22 -7.96 -1.90 17.09
N GLU A 23 -7.27 -2.27 16.03
CA GLU A 23 -7.53 -3.51 15.30
C GLU A 23 -7.26 -4.75 16.16
N LYS A 24 -8.12 -5.76 16.03
CA LYS A 24 -7.98 -7.06 16.70
C LYS A 24 -7.92 -6.96 18.24
N LYS A 25 -8.56 -5.96 18.83
CA LYS A 25 -8.50 -5.68 20.28
C LYS A 25 -8.90 -6.88 21.13
N ILE A 26 -9.96 -7.61 20.74
CA ILE A 26 -10.40 -8.80 21.45
C ILE A 26 -9.30 -9.88 21.50
N LEU A 27 -8.63 -10.10 20.38
CA LEU A 27 -7.53 -11.06 20.29
C LEU A 27 -6.33 -10.61 21.11
N ARG A 28 -5.96 -9.34 21.05
CA ARG A 28 -4.87 -8.75 21.85
C ARG A 28 -5.16 -8.90 23.36
N LYS A 29 -6.41 -8.66 23.78
CA LYS A 29 -6.82 -8.86 25.18
C LYS A 29 -6.75 -10.34 25.59
N ALA A 30 -7.18 -11.25 24.74
CA ALA A 30 -7.15 -12.68 25.05
C ALA A 30 -5.73 -13.23 25.25
N PHE A 31 -4.73 -12.59 24.68
CA PHE A 31 -3.32 -12.99 24.78
C PHE A 31 -2.46 -12.06 25.65
N SER A 32 -3.10 -11.18 26.44
CA SER A 32 -2.38 -10.19 27.26
C SER A 32 -1.40 -10.78 28.27
N ASP A 33 -1.67 -12.00 28.75
CA ASP A 33 -0.82 -12.69 29.71
C ASP A 33 0.28 -13.55 29.06
N LEU A 34 0.23 -13.69 27.73
CA LEU A 34 1.12 -14.60 26.99
C LEU A 34 2.20 -13.87 26.17
N LEU A 35 2.00 -12.60 25.86
CA LEU A 35 2.92 -11.83 25.02
C LEU A 35 3.33 -10.52 25.70
N PRO A 36 4.58 -10.06 25.52
CA PRO A 36 5.02 -8.75 25.99
C PRO A 36 4.13 -7.62 25.45
N TYR A 37 3.92 -6.59 26.27
CA TYR A 37 3.02 -5.48 25.94
C TYR A 37 3.39 -4.76 24.65
N ASP A 38 4.63 -4.46 24.42
CA ASP A 38 5.16 -3.78 23.23
C ASP A 38 4.97 -4.57 21.94
N ILE A 39 4.97 -5.90 22.02
CA ILE A 39 4.66 -6.80 20.91
C ILE A 39 3.15 -6.85 20.66
N LEU A 40 2.39 -7.03 21.73
CA LEU A 40 0.95 -7.26 21.67
C LEU A 40 0.20 -6.01 21.17
N TRP A 41 0.63 -4.83 21.60
CA TRP A 41 -0.03 -3.55 21.31
C TRP A 41 0.69 -2.70 20.25
N ARG A 42 1.68 -3.26 19.55
CA ARG A 42 2.34 -2.57 18.46
C ARG A 42 1.36 -2.11 17.38
N LYS A 43 1.64 -0.99 16.74
CA LYS A 43 0.91 -0.55 15.55
C LYS A 43 1.07 -1.61 14.46
N LYS A 44 0.00 -1.86 13.72
CA LYS A 44 0.06 -2.75 12.56
C LYS A 44 0.75 -2.02 11.42
N ASP A 45 1.81 -2.62 10.92
CA ASP A 45 2.49 -2.17 9.72
C ASP A 45 2.23 -3.14 8.57
N ALA A 46 2.19 -2.64 7.34
CA ALA A 46 2.25 -3.48 6.17
C ALA A 46 3.61 -4.18 6.11
N PHE A 47 3.69 -5.35 5.48
CA PHE A 47 4.94 -6.11 5.39
C PHE A 47 6.08 -5.29 4.79
N SER A 48 5.79 -4.51 3.75
CA SER A 48 6.74 -3.61 3.11
C SER A 48 7.33 -2.57 4.07
N ASP A 49 6.51 -2.00 4.93
CA ASP A 49 6.93 -0.98 5.89
C ASP A 49 7.69 -1.61 7.07
N ALA A 50 7.23 -2.77 7.55
CA ALA A 50 7.85 -3.49 8.66
C ALA A 50 9.27 -4.02 8.34
N THR A 51 9.60 -4.22 7.07
CA THR A 51 10.93 -4.66 6.61
C THR A 51 11.91 -3.52 6.38
N SER A 52 11.45 -2.28 6.39
CA SER A 52 12.26 -1.08 6.18
C SER A 52 12.98 -0.65 7.46
N VAL A 53 14.17 -1.20 7.70
CA VAL A 53 14.90 -1.01 8.97
C VAL A 53 15.55 0.37 9.10
N LYS A 54 15.87 1.08 8.00
CA LYS A 54 16.66 2.33 8.03
C LYS A 54 16.11 3.47 7.19
N SER A 55 15.23 3.21 6.24
CA SER A 55 14.60 4.22 5.38
C SER A 55 13.34 3.64 4.77
N ASP A 56 12.33 4.47 4.59
CA ASP A 56 11.11 4.07 3.91
C ASP A 56 11.48 3.61 2.48
N TRP A 57 11.19 2.37 2.15
CA TRP A 57 11.46 1.81 0.83
C TRP A 57 10.74 2.60 -0.28
N LYS A 58 9.62 3.24 0.04
CA LYS A 58 8.88 4.12 -0.88
C LYS A 58 9.67 5.37 -1.23
N GLU A 59 10.33 5.98 -0.24
CA GLU A 59 11.22 7.12 -0.49
C GLU A 59 12.41 6.73 -1.35
N GLN A 60 12.98 5.54 -1.11
CA GLN A 60 14.05 5.02 -1.94
C GLN A 60 13.60 4.78 -3.38
N LEU A 61 12.43 4.16 -3.56
CA LEU A 61 11.87 3.89 -4.88
C LEU A 61 11.52 5.18 -5.62
N LYS A 62 10.96 6.15 -4.92
CA LYS A 62 10.69 7.48 -5.47
C LYS A 62 11.97 8.18 -5.91
N ALA A 63 13.00 8.19 -5.06
CA ALA A 63 14.29 8.77 -5.40
C ALA A 63 14.95 8.05 -6.59
N TYR A 64 14.81 6.73 -6.67
CA TYR A 64 15.29 5.94 -7.81
C TYR A 64 14.51 6.31 -9.08
N ALA A 65 13.20 6.40 -9.03
CA ALA A 65 12.37 6.81 -10.16
C ALA A 65 12.70 8.25 -10.63
N GLU A 66 12.98 9.16 -9.72
CA GLU A 66 13.41 10.53 -10.03
C GLU A 66 14.78 10.58 -10.71
N ALA A 67 15.68 9.66 -10.36
CA ALA A 67 17.00 9.55 -10.99
C ALA A 67 16.93 8.91 -12.38
N GLU A 68 16.07 7.90 -12.58
CA GLU A 68 15.97 7.15 -13.83
C GLU A 68 15.11 7.86 -14.90
N VAL A 69 14.06 8.58 -14.47
CA VAL A 69 13.13 9.26 -15.38
C VAL A 69 13.42 10.75 -15.40
N SER A 70 13.99 11.23 -16.48
CA SER A 70 14.33 12.66 -16.64
C SER A 70 13.07 13.54 -16.77
N ASP A 71 13.23 14.85 -16.46
CA ASP A 71 12.16 15.85 -16.65
C ASP A 71 11.66 15.90 -18.09
N ALA A 72 12.59 15.83 -19.04
CA ALA A 72 12.28 15.89 -20.47
C ALA A 72 11.50 14.66 -20.95
N GLU A 73 11.81 13.50 -20.41
CA GLU A 73 11.11 12.25 -20.70
C GLU A 73 9.70 12.26 -20.05
N PHE A 74 9.62 12.64 -18.78
CA PHE A 74 8.34 12.72 -18.08
C PHE A 74 7.38 13.76 -18.70
N ALA A 75 7.90 14.86 -19.22
CA ALA A 75 7.11 15.86 -19.93
C ALA A 75 6.44 15.31 -21.20
N LYS A 76 7.05 14.30 -21.83
CA LYS A 76 6.53 13.64 -23.04
C LYS A 76 5.70 12.38 -22.77
N ARG A 77 5.36 12.09 -21.51
CA ARG A 77 4.66 10.86 -21.12
C ARG A 77 3.36 10.59 -21.87
N GLU A 78 2.63 11.65 -22.25
CA GLU A 78 1.39 11.54 -23.01
C GLU A 78 1.62 11.09 -24.45
N ASP A 79 2.71 11.56 -25.05
CA ASP A 79 3.10 11.16 -26.41
C ASP A 79 3.67 9.74 -26.42
N ILE A 80 4.48 9.40 -25.41
CA ILE A 80 5.13 8.08 -25.28
C ILE A 80 4.10 7.02 -24.91
N TYR A 81 3.22 7.33 -23.97
CA TYR A 81 2.19 6.43 -23.42
C TYR A 81 0.80 7.06 -23.46
N PRO A 82 0.18 7.18 -24.64
CA PRO A 82 -1.15 7.81 -24.78
C PRO A 82 -2.26 7.02 -24.10
N TYR A 83 -2.04 5.73 -23.87
CA TYR A 83 -2.96 4.86 -23.14
C TYR A 83 -2.45 4.55 -21.75
N ALA A 84 -3.30 4.69 -20.73
CA ALA A 84 -2.95 4.56 -19.33
C ALA A 84 -1.67 5.38 -19.00
N THR A 85 -1.70 6.64 -19.36
CA THR A 85 -0.58 7.58 -19.20
C THR A 85 -0.10 7.62 -17.77
N PRO A 86 1.21 7.46 -17.52
CA PRO A 86 1.80 7.56 -16.19
C PRO A 86 1.48 8.89 -15.52
N LYS A 87 1.10 8.88 -14.25
CA LYS A 87 0.79 10.08 -13.47
C LYS A 87 1.99 10.59 -12.69
N THR A 88 2.88 9.68 -12.31
CA THR A 88 4.09 9.98 -11.54
C THR A 88 5.31 9.42 -12.26
N ARG A 89 6.52 9.81 -11.81
CA ARG A 89 7.77 9.24 -12.36
C ARG A 89 7.92 7.77 -11.99
N GLU A 90 7.39 7.37 -10.84
CA GLU A 90 7.35 5.98 -10.43
C GLU A 90 6.48 5.15 -11.39
N ASP A 91 5.28 5.63 -11.73
CA ASP A 91 4.43 5.00 -12.74
C ASP A 91 5.15 4.90 -14.10
N MET A 92 5.88 5.95 -14.46
CA MET A 92 6.62 5.97 -15.73
C MET A 92 7.79 4.99 -15.73
N LEU A 93 8.49 4.86 -14.61
CA LEU A 93 9.54 3.85 -14.44
C LEU A 93 8.98 2.44 -14.67
N TYR A 94 7.86 2.10 -14.02
CA TYR A 94 7.21 0.80 -14.21
C TYR A 94 6.75 0.61 -15.65
N ARG A 95 6.24 1.66 -16.27
CA ARG A 95 5.79 1.62 -17.66
C ARG A 95 6.95 1.39 -18.62
N ASN A 96 8.08 2.03 -18.39
CA ASN A 96 9.31 1.84 -19.15
C ASN A 96 9.80 0.38 -19.02
N LEU A 97 9.91 -0.13 -17.79
CA LEU A 97 10.32 -1.52 -17.54
C LEU A 97 9.36 -2.53 -18.20
N PHE A 98 8.06 -2.32 -18.06
CA PHE A 98 7.07 -3.17 -18.72
C PHE A 98 7.23 -3.12 -20.25
N SER A 99 7.49 -1.98 -20.83
CA SER A 99 7.59 -1.81 -22.28
C SER A 99 8.82 -2.48 -22.88
N VAL A 100 9.88 -2.66 -22.12
CA VAL A 100 11.08 -3.40 -22.57
C VAL A 100 10.73 -4.85 -22.89
N GLU A 101 9.99 -5.53 -22.01
CA GLU A 101 9.70 -6.96 -22.13
C GLU A 101 8.34 -7.24 -22.79
N TYR A 102 7.37 -6.37 -22.56
CA TYR A 102 5.95 -6.62 -22.84
C TYR A 102 5.27 -5.58 -23.72
N HIS A 103 6.02 -4.85 -24.56
CA HIS A 103 5.47 -3.78 -25.42
C HIS A 103 4.26 -4.21 -26.27
N LYS A 104 4.21 -5.48 -26.70
CA LYS A 104 3.10 -6.06 -27.48
C LYS A 104 1.79 -6.16 -26.68
N TYR A 105 1.89 -6.11 -25.36
CA TYR A 105 0.75 -6.27 -24.45
C TYR A 105 0.32 -4.95 -23.82
N ALA A 106 0.85 -3.81 -24.29
CA ALA A 106 0.54 -2.49 -23.73
C ALA A 106 -0.96 -2.18 -23.70
N ASN A 107 -1.72 -2.67 -24.69
CA ASN A 107 -3.16 -2.52 -24.78
C ASN A 107 -3.96 -3.40 -23.80
N THR A 108 -3.32 -4.34 -23.11
CA THR A 108 -3.97 -5.16 -22.08
C THR A 108 -3.99 -4.50 -20.70
N ILE A 109 -3.29 -3.38 -20.55
CA ILE A 109 -3.24 -2.63 -19.29
C ILE A 109 -4.61 -2.00 -19.08
N ALA A 110 -5.28 -2.40 -17.98
CA ALA A 110 -6.63 -1.91 -17.66
C ALA A 110 -6.68 -0.43 -17.20
N GLY A 111 -5.54 0.21 -16.99
CA GLY A 111 -5.39 1.55 -16.47
C GLY A 111 -4.88 1.57 -15.02
N SER A 112 -4.64 2.76 -14.50
CA SER A 112 -4.25 2.96 -13.10
C SER A 112 -5.49 2.93 -12.21
N TRP A 113 -5.47 2.09 -11.18
CA TRP A 113 -6.53 2.00 -10.18
C TRP A 113 -5.95 2.16 -8.78
N MET A 114 -6.60 3.00 -7.99
CA MET A 114 -6.29 3.17 -6.57
C MET A 114 -7.56 2.95 -5.75
N PRO A 115 -7.49 2.33 -4.58
CA PRO A 115 -8.62 2.21 -3.67
C PRO A 115 -9.16 3.58 -3.26
N LYS A 116 -10.48 3.70 -3.09
CA LYS A 116 -11.12 4.97 -2.69
C LYS A 116 -10.59 5.53 -1.37
N TRP A 117 -10.12 4.68 -0.48
CA TRP A 117 -9.57 5.08 0.82
C TRP A 117 -8.13 5.64 0.75
N CYS A 118 -7.47 5.58 -0.40
CA CYS A 118 -6.17 6.20 -0.60
C CYS A 118 -6.25 7.74 -0.75
N GLY A 119 -7.45 8.33 -0.86
CA GLY A 119 -7.62 9.76 -1.05
C GLY A 119 -6.91 10.26 -2.31
N ASP A 120 -6.10 11.30 -2.18
CA ASP A 120 -5.38 11.95 -3.28
C ASP A 120 -4.03 11.30 -3.62
N VAL A 121 -3.72 10.13 -3.02
CA VAL A 121 -2.48 9.41 -3.32
C VAL A 121 -2.53 8.87 -4.74
N VAL A 122 -1.53 9.23 -5.53
CA VAL A 122 -1.41 8.84 -6.95
C VAL A 122 -0.23 7.91 -7.22
N ASP A 123 0.69 7.75 -6.25
CA ASP A 123 1.83 6.84 -6.37
C ASP A 123 1.37 5.39 -6.26
N SER A 124 1.99 4.52 -7.07
CA SER A 124 1.70 3.08 -7.09
C SER A 124 2.24 2.34 -5.87
N SER A 125 3.13 2.95 -5.11
CA SER A 125 3.70 2.38 -3.89
C SER A 125 2.63 2.15 -2.83
N ALA A 126 2.75 1.04 -2.11
CA ALA A 126 1.84 0.74 -1.01
C ALA A 126 1.85 1.85 0.04
N THR A 127 0.68 2.30 0.44
CA THR A 127 0.52 3.35 1.45
C THR A 127 0.02 2.73 2.75
N VAL A 128 0.67 3.07 3.86
CA VAL A 128 0.15 2.72 5.19
C VAL A 128 -1.13 3.51 5.42
N LEU A 129 -2.20 2.80 5.72
CA LEU A 129 -3.43 3.42 6.18
C LEU A 129 -3.15 4.04 7.55
N GLY A 130 -3.10 5.37 7.62
CA GLY A 130 -3.20 6.08 8.87
C GLY A 130 -4.62 5.93 9.42
N ILE A 131 -4.85 4.88 10.15
CA ILE A 131 -5.98 4.82 11.08
C ILE A 131 -5.42 5.39 12.36
N ASP A 132 -5.54 6.72 12.51
CA ASP A 132 -5.30 7.42 13.76
C ASP A 132 -6.46 7.19 14.73
#